data_595e86cacc523775aee92b00e052f4d1
#
_entry.id   595e86cacc523775aee92b00e052f4d1
#
_cell.length_a   1.000
_cell.length_b   1.000
_cell.length_c   1.000
_cell.angle_alpha   90.00
_cell.angle_beta   90.00
_cell.angle_gamma   90.00
#
_symmetry.space_group_name_H-M   'P 1'
#
loop_
_entity.id
_entity.type
_entity.pdbx_description
1 polymer ?
#
loop_
_entity_poly.entity_id
_entity_poly.type
_entity_poly.pdbx_seq_one_letter_code
_entity_poly.pdbx_strand_id
1 'polypeptide(L)'
;MHSRYTEPDMAHIWSEENKFHTWYDVELAVSKIQAQLSIVPLDVPKTMETLKTQCLSGDYVQKINEIEKTVKHDIIAFLTHLAKILGAPSKYVHYGMTSQDLIDTAQAVLLRDSINLIVSRLDNISDSLLDKAIAHKNTACVGRSHGIHAEPMTFGLKLLGHYAAVERCKRNLKIVINNIVTIKCSGAVGTFSILDPAVEENLSAVLQIPLEPIATQVIPRDRIALLISHLSIIAGVIERFAVEIRHLQRTDCLLYTSDAADE
;
A
#
# COMPACT_ATOMS: atom_id res chain seq x y z
N MET A 1 -6.93 -14.79 -6.12
CA MET A 1 -6.41 -14.28 -7.42
C MET A 1 -5.55 -15.39 -8.04
N HIS A 2 -5.50 -15.51 -9.38
CA HIS A 2 -4.68 -16.57 -10.03
C HIS A 2 -3.20 -16.20 -9.90
N SER A 3 -2.35 -17.18 -9.51
CA SER A 3 -0.91 -16.95 -9.21
C SER A 3 -0.14 -16.31 -10.36
N ARG A 4 -0.50 -16.60 -11.61
CA ARG A 4 0.09 -15.99 -12.82
C ARG A 4 -0.01 -14.45 -12.83
N TYR A 5 -1.06 -13.88 -12.22
CA TYR A 5 -1.36 -12.45 -12.24
C TYR A 5 -1.12 -11.79 -10.87
N THR A 6 -0.44 -12.47 -9.98
CA THR A 6 -0.16 -11.98 -8.63
C THR A 6 1.32 -11.61 -8.55
N GLU A 7 1.59 -10.35 -8.31
CA GLU A 7 2.93 -9.86 -8.02
C GLU A 7 3.30 -10.26 -6.57
N PRO A 8 4.42 -10.98 -6.34
CA PRO A 8 4.72 -11.59 -5.04
C PRO A 8 4.87 -10.58 -3.90
N ASP A 9 5.57 -9.45 -4.13
CA ASP A 9 5.78 -8.43 -3.10
C ASP A 9 4.45 -7.77 -2.69
N MET A 10 3.57 -7.50 -3.67
CA MET A 10 2.24 -6.96 -3.38
C MET A 10 1.35 -7.98 -2.65
N ALA A 11 1.44 -9.25 -3.02
CA ALA A 11 0.72 -10.33 -2.33
C ALA A 11 1.18 -10.46 -0.87
N HIS A 12 2.48 -10.29 -0.62
CA HIS A 12 3.03 -10.30 0.74
C HIS A 12 2.50 -9.12 1.57
N ILE A 13 2.50 -7.90 1.01
CA ILE A 13 1.97 -6.71 1.72
C ILE A 13 0.53 -6.95 2.18
N TRP A 14 -0.31 -7.60 1.35
CA TRP A 14 -1.73 -7.84 1.63
C TRP A 14 -2.03 -9.25 2.14
N SER A 15 -1.03 -10.00 2.59
CA SER A 15 -1.25 -11.31 3.22
C SER A 15 -1.92 -11.16 4.60
N GLU A 16 -2.62 -12.19 5.05
CA GLU A 16 -3.20 -12.20 6.40
C GLU A 16 -2.12 -12.14 7.48
N GLU A 17 -1.02 -12.81 7.25
CA GLU A 17 0.14 -12.77 8.14
C GLU A 17 0.63 -11.33 8.31
N ASN A 18 0.89 -10.62 7.21
CA ASN A 18 1.38 -9.24 7.27
C ASN A 18 0.33 -8.28 7.85
N LYS A 19 -0.96 -8.52 7.62
CA LYS A 19 -2.04 -7.77 8.28
C LYS A 19 -1.90 -7.85 9.81
N PHE A 20 -1.78 -9.04 10.37
CA PHE A 20 -1.67 -9.22 11.83
C PHE A 20 -0.33 -8.73 12.37
N HIS A 21 0.77 -8.85 11.61
CA HIS A 21 2.05 -8.23 11.97
C HIS A 21 1.91 -6.72 12.06
N THR A 22 1.28 -6.08 11.08
CA THR A 22 1.05 -4.63 11.07
C THR A 22 0.14 -4.20 12.22
N TRP A 23 -0.93 -4.96 12.51
CA TRP A 23 -1.78 -4.70 13.66
C TRP A 23 -1.00 -4.75 14.97
N TYR A 24 -0.15 -5.76 15.13
CA TYR A 24 0.70 -5.88 16.31
C TYR A 24 1.66 -4.70 16.45
N ASP A 25 2.28 -4.28 15.37
CA ASP A 25 3.24 -3.18 15.37
C ASP A 25 2.56 -1.83 15.68
N VAL A 26 1.35 -1.60 15.22
CA VAL A 26 0.55 -0.42 15.60
C VAL A 26 0.17 -0.48 17.08
N GLU A 27 -0.33 -1.60 17.61
CA GLU A 27 -0.63 -1.76 19.03
C GLU A 27 0.60 -1.56 19.91
N LEU A 28 1.74 -2.11 19.50
CA LEU A 28 3.01 -1.93 20.21
C LEU A 28 3.46 -0.47 20.21
N ALA A 29 3.34 0.23 19.07
CA ALA A 29 3.68 1.64 18.96
C ALA A 29 2.80 2.49 19.89
N VAL A 30 1.48 2.26 19.88
CA VAL A 30 0.54 2.96 20.79
C VAL A 30 0.86 2.65 22.25
N SER A 31 1.10 1.37 22.58
CA SER A 31 1.44 0.98 23.97
C SER A 31 2.75 1.63 24.46
N LYS A 32 3.76 1.77 23.59
CA LYS A 32 5.01 2.50 23.90
C LYS A 32 4.75 3.97 24.21
N ILE A 33 3.98 4.63 23.35
CA ILE A 33 3.64 6.05 23.51
C ILE A 33 2.83 6.26 24.80
N GLN A 34 1.81 5.43 25.05
CA GLN A 34 1.01 5.49 26.26
C GLN A 34 1.85 5.25 27.54
N ALA A 35 2.83 4.34 27.47
CA ALA A 35 3.75 4.10 28.59
C ALA A 35 4.68 5.30 28.83
N GLN A 36 5.17 5.96 27.78
CA GLN A 36 5.96 7.19 27.89
C GLN A 36 5.16 8.35 28.50
N LEU A 37 3.87 8.42 28.19
CA LEU A 37 2.92 9.40 28.76
C LEU A 37 2.39 8.98 30.15
N SER A 38 2.87 7.86 30.70
CA SER A 38 2.43 7.31 32.00
C SER A 38 0.92 6.92 32.04
N ILE A 39 0.32 6.64 30.88
CA ILE A 39 -1.08 6.19 30.75
C ILE A 39 -1.18 4.69 31.05
N VAL A 40 -0.21 3.91 30.58
CA VAL A 40 -0.12 2.47 30.85
C VAL A 40 1.21 2.13 31.51
N PRO A 41 1.31 1.00 32.23
CA PRO A 41 2.57 0.58 32.85
C PRO A 41 3.68 0.29 31.84
N LEU A 42 4.94 0.59 32.20
CA LEU A 42 6.12 0.42 31.35
C LEU A 42 6.42 -1.06 30.97
N ASP A 43 5.91 -2.01 31.73
CA ASP A 43 6.06 -3.44 31.46
C ASP A 43 5.19 -3.92 30.30
N VAL A 44 4.11 -3.20 29.97
CA VAL A 44 3.21 -3.57 28.87
C VAL A 44 3.94 -3.62 27.52
N PRO A 45 4.51 -2.52 27.00
CA PRO A 45 5.23 -2.58 25.71
C PRO A 45 6.48 -3.47 25.78
N LYS A 46 7.16 -3.58 26.93
CA LYS A 46 8.30 -4.49 27.10
C LYS A 46 7.88 -5.96 26.95
N THR A 47 6.77 -6.34 27.56
CA THR A 47 6.21 -7.69 27.43
C THR A 47 5.80 -7.97 25.98
N MET A 48 5.14 -7.01 25.32
CA MET A 48 4.78 -7.13 23.91
C MET A 48 6.03 -7.33 23.03
N GLU A 49 7.08 -6.53 23.22
CA GLU A 49 8.34 -6.70 22.46
C GLU A 49 8.96 -8.10 22.66
N THR A 50 9.04 -8.54 23.89
CA THR A 50 9.66 -9.83 24.25
C THR A 50 8.88 -11.01 23.69
N LEU A 51 7.56 -10.93 23.68
CA LEU A 51 6.68 -12.04 23.27
C LEU A 51 6.17 -11.91 21.82
N LYS A 52 6.61 -10.90 21.05
CA LYS A 52 6.16 -10.71 19.66
C LYS A 52 6.25 -11.97 18.83
N THR A 53 7.41 -12.64 18.86
CA THR A 53 7.62 -13.87 18.09
C THR A 53 6.65 -14.99 18.52
N GLN A 54 6.35 -15.11 19.81
CA GLN A 54 5.39 -16.12 20.30
C GLN A 54 3.97 -15.79 19.87
N CYS A 55 3.60 -14.50 19.86
CA CYS A 55 2.28 -14.04 19.42
C CYS A 55 2.04 -14.28 17.92
N LEU A 56 3.08 -14.20 17.10
CA LEU A 56 3.01 -14.19 15.65
C LEU A 56 3.83 -15.32 15.02
N SER A 57 3.80 -16.53 15.60
CA SER A 57 4.49 -17.70 15.07
C SER A 57 3.57 -18.91 14.95
N GLY A 58 3.96 -19.85 14.08
CA GLY A 58 3.21 -21.06 13.82
C GLY A 58 1.87 -20.79 13.16
N ASP A 59 0.82 -21.39 13.69
CA ASP A 59 -0.56 -21.33 13.17
C ASP A 59 -1.41 -20.19 13.75
N TYR A 60 -0.78 -19.07 14.16
CA TYR A 60 -1.49 -17.96 14.82
C TYR A 60 -2.63 -17.37 13.99
N VAL A 61 -2.49 -17.28 12.64
CA VAL A 61 -3.54 -16.83 11.74
C VAL A 61 -4.79 -17.71 11.88
N GLN A 62 -4.59 -19.03 11.82
CA GLN A 62 -5.70 -19.99 11.98
C GLN A 62 -6.35 -19.86 13.36
N LYS A 63 -5.55 -19.71 14.43
CA LYS A 63 -6.04 -19.53 15.80
C LYS A 63 -6.87 -18.28 15.96
N ILE A 64 -6.45 -17.15 15.36
CA ILE A 64 -7.23 -15.91 15.37
C ILE A 64 -8.54 -16.11 14.62
N ASN A 65 -8.50 -16.71 13.43
CA ASN A 65 -9.69 -16.97 12.61
C ASN A 65 -10.67 -17.93 13.31
N GLU A 66 -10.18 -18.93 14.05
CA GLU A 66 -11.06 -19.80 14.88
C GLU A 66 -11.75 -19.03 16.02
N ILE A 67 -11.03 -18.13 16.69
CA ILE A 67 -11.62 -17.27 17.73
C ILE A 67 -12.69 -16.37 17.10
N GLU A 68 -12.40 -15.80 15.92
CA GLU A 68 -13.34 -14.91 15.21
C GLU A 68 -14.65 -15.61 14.86
N LYS A 69 -14.64 -16.88 14.49
CA LYS A 69 -15.86 -17.67 14.26
C LYS A 69 -16.83 -17.65 15.47
N THR A 70 -16.29 -17.51 16.68
CA THR A 70 -17.08 -17.46 17.92
C THR A 70 -17.45 -16.04 18.30
N VAL A 71 -16.45 -15.12 18.34
CA VAL A 71 -16.67 -13.75 18.83
C VAL A 71 -17.29 -12.83 17.79
N LYS A 72 -17.27 -13.21 16.49
CA LYS A 72 -17.83 -12.45 15.36
C LYS A 72 -17.28 -11.04 15.23
N HIS A 73 -16.02 -10.85 15.61
CA HIS A 73 -15.34 -9.56 15.55
C HIS A 73 -13.83 -9.80 15.42
N ASP A 74 -13.22 -9.28 14.37
CA ASP A 74 -11.82 -9.48 13.99
C ASP A 74 -10.82 -8.95 15.04
N ILE A 75 -10.97 -7.69 15.47
CA ILE A 75 -10.07 -7.08 16.46
C ILE A 75 -10.19 -7.79 17.81
N ILE A 76 -11.42 -8.16 18.25
CA ILE A 76 -11.58 -8.91 19.50
C ILE A 76 -10.94 -10.29 19.40
N ALA A 77 -11.03 -10.94 18.24
CA ALA A 77 -10.36 -12.23 18.02
C ALA A 77 -8.83 -12.08 18.12
N PHE A 78 -8.27 -11.08 17.46
CA PHE A 78 -6.84 -10.77 17.52
C PHE A 78 -6.39 -10.48 18.96
N LEU A 79 -7.04 -9.55 19.66
CA LEU A 79 -6.72 -9.21 21.05
C LEU A 79 -6.88 -10.39 22.00
N THR A 80 -7.90 -11.24 21.79
CA THR A 80 -8.11 -12.47 22.58
C THR A 80 -6.95 -13.46 22.39
N HIS A 81 -6.45 -13.59 21.15
CA HIS A 81 -5.25 -14.39 20.88
C HIS A 81 -4.03 -13.83 21.63
N LEU A 82 -3.79 -12.52 21.54
CA LEU A 82 -2.68 -11.87 22.26
C LEU A 82 -2.79 -12.04 23.77
N ALA A 83 -3.99 -11.90 24.33
CA ALA A 83 -4.22 -11.99 25.76
C ALA A 83 -3.82 -13.36 26.35
N LYS A 84 -4.00 -14.44 25.60
CA LYS A 84 -3.59 -15.79 26.01
C LYS A 84 -2.07 -15.93 26.18
N ILE A 85 -1.29 -15.12 25.49
CA ILE A 85 0.17 -15.18 25.46
C ILE A 85 0.79 -14.11 26.37
N LEU A 86 0.27 -12.87 26.30
CA LEU A 86 0.78 -11.74 27.06
C LEU A 86 0.42 -11.80 28.55
N GLY A 87 -0.66 -12.51 28.92
CA GLY A 87 -1.13 -12.61 30.30
C GLY A 87 -1.63 -11.29 30.86
N ALA A 88 -1.29 -10.96 32.11
CA ALA A 88 -1.82 -9.79 32.82
C ALA A 88 -1.60 -8.43 32.12
N PRO A 89 -0.47 -8.15 31.41
CA PRO A 89 -0.28 -6.92 30.66
C PRO A 89 -1.31 -6.69 29.55
N SER A 90 -1.94 -7.74 29.01
CA SER A 90 -2.89 -7.67 27.89
C SER A 90 -4.09 -6.76 28.16
N LYS A 91 -4.48 -6.55 29.40
CA LYS A 91 -5.60 -5.66 29.77
C LYS A 91 -5.35 -4.18 29.43
N TYR A 92 -4.12 -3.82 29.12
CA TYR A 92 -3.73 -2.47 28.70
C TYR A 92 -3.48 -2.35 27.20
N VAL A 93 -3.44 -3.46 26.46
CA VAL A 93 -3.37 -3.44 25.00
C VAL A 93 -4.70 -2.93 24.47
N HIS A 94 -4.66 -2.10 23.43
CA HIS A 94 -5.85 -1.44 22.87
C HIS A 94 -6.55 -0.45 23.80
N TYR A 95 -5.86 0.02 24.84
CA TYR A 95 -6.46 0.89 25.85
C TYR A 95 -6.91 2.24 25.27
N GLY A 96 -8.20 2.53 25.38
CA GLY A 96 -8.82 3.76 24.87
C GLY A 96 -9.09 3.78 23.35
N MET A 97 -8.59 2.80 22.62
CA MET A 97 -8.77 2.72 21.17
C MET A 97 -10.14 2.13 20.79
N THR A 98 -10.57 2.46 19.59
CA THR A 98 -11.63 1.73 18.86
C THR A 98 -10.99 0.84 17.78
N SER A 99 -11.72 -0.16 17.31
CA SER A 99 -11.25 -1.08 16.27
C SER A 99 -10.69 -0.34 15.04
N GLN A 100 -11.33 0.75 14.63
CA GLN A 100 -10.91 1.52 13.46
C GLN A 100 -9.66 2.38 13.72
N ASP A 101 -9.31 2.68 14.95
CA ASP A 101 -8.00 3.30 15.25
C ASP A 101 -6.87 2.34 14.83
N LEU A 102 -7.05 1.04 15.08
CA LEU A 102 -6.10 0.02 14.67
C LEU A 102 -6.20 -0.29 13.16
N ILE A 103 -7.42 -0.58 12.67
CA ILE A 103 -7.62 -1.03 11.28
C ILE A 103 -7.21 0.03 10.29
N ASP A 104 -7.70 1.26 10.43
CA ASP A 104 -7.42 2.35 9.48
C ASP A 104 -5.94 2.77 9.52
N THR A 105 -5.34 2.79 10.72
CA THR A 105 -3.91 3.09 10.87
C THR A 105 -3.03 2.00 10.25
N ALA A 106 -3.33 0.74 10.50
CA ALA A 106 -2.62 -0.37 9.87
C ALA A 106 -2.82 -0.38 8.35
N GLN A 107 -4.03 -0.11 7.87
CA GLN A 107 -4.31 0.02 6.44
C GLN A 107 -3.49 1.15 5.82
N ALA A 108 -3.31 2.28 6.50
CA ALA A 108 -2.47 3.38 6.02
C ALA A 108 -1.01 2.95 5.86
N VAL A 109 -0.47 2.14 6.77
CA VAL A 109 0.88 1.55 6.63
C VAL A 109 0.96 0.66 5.39
N LEU A 110 0.01 -0.26 5.21
CA LEU A 110 -0.03 -1.16 4.04
C LEU A 110 -0.21 -0.39 2.72
N LEU A 111 -1.03 0.65 2.71
CA LEU A 111 -1.21 1.53 1.53
C LEU A 111 0.07 2.28 1.19
N ARG A 112 0.77 2.85 2.18
CA ARG A 112 2.07 3.49 1.98
C ARG A 112 3.06 2.54 1.33
N ASP A 113 3.18 1.33 1.85
CA ASP A 113 4.12 0.33 1.36
C ASP A 113 3.73 -0.14 -0.05
N SER A 114 2.43 -0.30 -0.33
CA SER A 114 1.92 -0.60 -1.67
C SER A 114 2.22 0.51 -2.68
N ILE A 115 2.01 1.77 -2.30
CA ILE A 115 2.29 2.92 -3.16
C ILE A 115 3.79 3.01 -3.46
N ASN A 116 4.65 2.80 -2.45
CA ASN A 116 6.09 2.78 -2.62
C ASN A 116 6.54 1.68 -3.59
N LEU A 117 5.97 0.48 -3.49
CA LEU A 117 6.23 -0.61 -4.42
C LEU A 117 5.80 -0.23 -5.85
N ILE A 118 4.60 0.33 -6.04
CA ILE A 118 4.11 0.79 -7.35
C ILE A 118 5.05 1.85 -7.93
N VAL A 119 5.47 2.82 -7.14
CA VAL A 119 6.41 3.87 -7.59
C VAL A 119 7.72 3.24 -8.04
N SER A 120 8.27 2.30 -7.28
CA SER A 120 9.51 1.58 -7.64
C SER A 120 9.38 0.81 -8.97
N ARG A 121 8.22 0.15 -9.20
CA ARG A 121 7.96 -0.55 -10.48
C ARG A 121 7.80 0.44 -11.65
N LEU A 122 7.19 1.60 -11.42
CA LEU A 122 7.09 2.66 -12.41
C LEU A 122 8.46 3.30 -12.71
N ASP A 123 9.36 3.40 -11.72
CA ASP A 123 10.74 3.84 -11.94
C ASP A 123 11.46 2.89 -12.92
N ASN A 124 11.36 1.58 -12.72
CA ASN A 124 11.96 0.59 -13.63
C ASN A 124 11.43 0.69 -15.07
N ILE A 125 10.12 0.89 -15.23
CA ILE A 125 9.50 1.09 -16.56
C ILE A 125 10.01 2.40 -17.18
N SER A 126 10.07 3.44 -16.40
CA SER A 126 10.52 4.77 -16.83
C SER A 126 11.97 4.72 -17.36
N ASP A 127 12.87 4.13 -16.58
CA ASP A 127 14.29 4.01 -16.93
C ASP A 127 14.45 3.19 -18.23
N SER A 128 13.75 2.05 -18.32
CA SER A 128 13.77 1.21 -19.53
C SER A 128 13.25 1.94 -20.77
N LEU A 129 12.20 2.75 -20.62
CA LEU A 129 11.65 3.56 -21.73
C LEU A 129 12.61 4.65 -22.17
N LEU A 130 13.26 5.33 -21.21
CA LEU A 130 14.23 6.39 -21.49
C LEU A 130 15.46 5.84 -22.22
N ASP A 131 16.03 4.75 -21.72
CA ASP A 131 17.19 4.10 -22.33
C ASP A 131 16.91 3.68 -23.79
N LYS A 132 15.76 3.04 -24.01
CA LYS A 132 15.33 2.66 -25.36
C LYS A 132 15.02 3.88 -26.23
N ALA A 133 14.43 4.94 -25.68
CA ALA A 133 14.16 6.17 -26.42
C ALA A 133 15.47 6.82 -26.90
N ILE A 134 16.50 6.84 -26.06
CA ILE A 134 17.82 7.36 -26.41
C ILE A 134 18.52 6.46 -27.45
N ALA A 135 18.50 5.15 -27.26
CA ALA A 135 19.10 4.19 -28.19
C ALA A 135 18.49 4.28 -29.60
N HIS A 136 17.18 4.54 -29.68
CA HIS A 136 16.43 4.62 -30.94
C HIS A 136 16.10 6.05 -31.40
N LYS A 137 16.78 7.05 -30.87
CA LYS A 137 16.51 8.47 -31.22
C LYS A 137 16.62 8.80 -32.71
N ASN A 138 17.42 8.04 -33.47
CA ASN A 138 17.62 8.19 -34.91
C ASN A 138 16.99 7.04 -35.73
N THR A 139 16.32 6.08 -35.12
CA THR A 139 15.67 4.97 -35.81
C THR A 139 14.37 5.49 -36.48
N ALA A 140 14.39 5.62 -37.79
CA ALA A 140 13.25 6.13 -38.55
C ALA A 140 12.06 5.14 -38.47
N CYS A 141 10.88 5.66 -38.29
CA CYS A 141 9.62 4.91 -38.39
C CYS A 141 8.50 5.82 -38.90
N VAL A 142 7.40 5.21 -39.32
CA VAL A 142 6.22 5.95 -39.75
C VAL A 142 5.34 6.31 -38.54
N GLY A 143 4.98 7.59 -38.44
CA GLY A 143 3.90 8.04 -37.59
C GLY A 143 2.55 7.65 -38.18
N ARG A 144 1.62 7.22 -37.35
CA ARG A 144 0.26 6.84 -37.77
C ARG A 144 -0.79 7.71 -37.07
N SER A 145 -1.77 8.15 -37.82
CA SER A 145 -3.03 8.69 -37.33
C SER A 145 -4.20 8.03 -38.06
N HIS A 146 -5.31 7.82 -37.38
CA HIS A 146 -6.47 7.11 -37.94
C HIS A 146 -6.16 5.70 -38.50
N GLY A 147 -5.08 5.04 -38.01
CA GLY A 147 -4.64 3.74 -38.52
C GLY A 147 -3.88 3.76 -39.83
N ILE A 148 -3.65 4.93 -40.44
CA ILE A 148 -2.95 5.10 -41.72
C ILE A 148 -1.58 5.78 -41.55
N HIS A 149 -0.72 5.69 -42.53
CA HIS A 149 0.57 6.37 -42.54
C HIS A 149 0.36 7.89 -42.62
N ALA A 150 1.02 8.62 -41.72
CA ALA A 150 1.01 10.09 -41.67
C ALA A 150 2.44 10.60 -41.99
N GLU A 151 3.19 10.95 -41.03
CA GLU A 151 4.51 11.62 -41.18
C GLU A 151 5.65 10.73 -40.70
N PRO A 152 6.87 10.89 -41.25
CA PRO A 152 8.06 10.27 -40.70
C PRO A 152 8.32 10.76 -39.26
N MET A 153 8.72 9.85 -38.43
CA MET A 153 9.15 10.14 -37.05
C MET A 153 10.27 9.21 -36.64
N THR A 154 10.73 9.28 -35.39
CA THR A 154 11.67 8.31 -34.86
C THR A 154 11.00 7.39 -33.84
N PHE A 155 11.48 6.16 -33.75
CA PHE A 155 11.01 5.21 -32.75
C PHE A 155 11.31 5.70 -31.33
N GLY A 156 12.46 6.37 -31.12
CA GLY A 156 12.80 7.00 -29.85
C GLY A 156 11.78 8.06 -29.41
N LEU A 157 11.29 8.90 -30.35
CA LEU A 157 10.25 9.89 -30.03
C LEU A 157 8.92 9.21 -29.63
N LYS A 158 8.57 8.11 -30.27
CA LYS A 158 7.39 7.31 -29.90
C LYS A 158 7.50 6.80 -28.45
N LEU A 159 8.64 6.22 -28.08
CA LEU A 159 8.92 5.74 -26.71
C LEU A 159 8.95 6.88 -25.67
N LEU A 160 9.50 8.03 -26.05
CA LEU A 160 9.55 9.21 -25.18
C LEU A 160 8.14 9.71 -24.82
N GLY A 161 7.15 9.55 -25.68
CA GLY A 161 5.76 9.86 -25.38
C GLY A 161 5.17 8.97 -24.28
N HIS A 162 5.56 7.69 -24.24
CA HIS A 162 5.18 6.77 -23.15
C HIS A 162 5.95 7.05 -21.87
N TYR A 163 7.26 7.31 -21.95
CA TYR A 163 8.08 7.77 -20.83
C TYR A 163 7.45 8.98 -20.13
N ALA A 164 7.11 10.02 -20.89
CA ALA A 164 6.52 11.24 -20.32
C ALA A 164 5.17 10.98 -19.64
N ALA A 165 4.38 9.99 -20.10
CA ALA A 165 3.14 9.60 -19.46
C ALA A 165 3.38 8.87 -18.12
N VAL A 166 4.34 7.95 -18.06
CA VAL A 166 4.74 7.27 -16.83
C VAL A 166 5.27 8.26 -15.79
N GLU A 167 6.13 9.20 -16.21
CA GLU A 167 6.66 10.26 -15.32
C GLU A 167 5.54 11.15 -14.75
N ARG A 168 4.51 11.46 -15.52
CA ARG A 168 3.35 12.19 -14.99
C ARG A 168 2.59 11.37 -13.95
N CYS A 169 2.41 10.08 -14.17
CA CYS A 169 1.77 9.17 -13.20
C CYS A 169 2.54 9.15 -11.87
N LYS A 170 3.86 8.95 -11.92
CA LYS A 170 4.75 8.96 -10.75
C LYS A 170 4.65 10.27 -9.98
N ARG A 171 4.79 11.39 -10.69
CA ARG A 171 4.71 12.73 -10.08
C ARG A 171 3.36 12.97 -9.40
N ASN A 172 2.27 12.64 -10.08
CA ASN A 172 0.93 12.84 -9.54
C ASN A 172 0.71 11.97 -8.28
N LEU A 173 1.14 10.71 -8.30
CA LEU A 173 1.02 9.83 -7.14
C LEU A 173 1.83 10.35 -5.94
N LYS A 174 3.06 10.84 -6.17
CA LYS A 174 3.90 11.45 -5.13
C LYS A 174 3.29 12.72 -4.54
N ILE A 175 2.61 13.53 -5.34
CA ILE A 175 1.94 14.75 -4.85
C ILE A 175 0.75 14.42 -3.94
N VAL A 176 -0.02 13.39 -4.28
CA VAL A 176 -1.27 13.10 -3.57
C VAL A 176 -1.11 12.10 -2.42
N ILE A 177 0.05 11.46 -2.25
CA ILE A 177 0.25 10.40 -1.26
C ILE A 177 -0.15 10.84 0.16
N ASN A 178 0.21 12.04 0.58
CA ASN A 178 -0.11 12.58 1.90
C ASN A 178 -1.61 12.92 2.05
N ASN A 179 -2.35 13.02 0.95
CA ASN A 179 -3.81 13.18 0.96
C ASN A 179 -4.54 11.83 0.95
N ILE A 180 -3.85 10.75 0.59
CA ILE A 180 -4.41 9.39 0.54
C ILE A 180 -4.13 8.65 1.84
N VAL A 181 -2.88 8.70 2.29
CA VAL A 181 -2.38 7.92 3.43
C VAL A 181 -2.38 8.82 4.66
N THR A 182 -3.37 8.61 5.54
CA THR A 182 -3.49 9.28 6.83
C THR A 182 -3.81 8.26 7.91
N ILE A 183 -3.51 8.57 9.16
CA ILE A 183 -3.83 7.74 10.33
C ILE A 183 -4.73 8.47 11.29
N LYS A 184 -5.37 7.73 12.17
CA LYS A 184 -6.14 8.25 13.31
C LYS A 184 -5.94 7.38 14.54
N CYS A 185 -5.98 8.00 15.71
CA CYS A 185 -6.04 7.34 17.01
C CYS A 185 -6.81 8.23 17.99
N SER A 186 -8.10 8.44 17.71
CA SER A 186 -8.96 9.43 18.35
C SER A 186 -10.21 8.85 19.04
N GLY A 187 -10.29 7.51 19.12
CA GLY A 187 -11.37 6.80 19.79
C GLY A 187 -12.64 6.62 18.93
N ALA A 188 -13.70 6.16 19.58
CA ALA A 188 -14.90 5.61 18.92
C ALA A 188 -15.65 6.59 18.01
N VAL A 189 -15.54 7.89 18.23
CA VAL A 189 -16.22 8.94 17.44
C VAL A 189 -15.33 10.15 17.13
N GLY A 190 -14.01 10.00 17.34
CA GLY A 190 -13.04 11.06 17.02
C GLY A 190 -12.96 12.18 18.03
N THR A 191 -13.42 11.96 19.26
CA THR A 191 -13.52 13.02 20.30
C THR A 191 -12.50 12.90 21.42
N PHE A 192 -11.58 11.94 21.35
CA PHE A 192 -10.53 11.71 22.35
C PHE A 192 -11.08 11.52 23.79
N SER A 193 -12.24 10.89 23.93
CA SER A 193 -12.91 10.77 25.23
C SER A 193 -12.10 9.98 26.27
N ILE A 194 -11.20 9.09 25.84
CA ILE A 194 -10.32 8.28 26.72
C ILE A 194 -8.85 8.49 26.32
N LEU A 195 -8.57 8.60 25.03
CA LEU A 195 -7.22 8.80 24.52
C LEU A 195 -6.76 10.26 24.71
N ASP A 196 -5.50 10.43 25.12
CA ASP A 196 -4.84 11.73 25.07
C ASP A 196 -4.49 12.05 23.60
N PRO A 197 -4.80 13.25 23.06
CA PRO A 197 -4.38 13.66 21.71
C PRO A 197 -2.89 13.50 21.44
N ALA A 198 -2.04 13.62 22.45
CA ALA A 198 -0.60 13.38 22.33
C ALA A 198 -0.27 11.95 21.87
N VAL A 199 -1.14 10.97 22.09
CA VAL A 199 -0.95 9.61 21.61
C VAL A 199 -1.00 9.58 20.08
N GLU A 200 -2.00 10.23 19.49
CA GLU A 200 -2.16 10.31 18.03
C GLU A 200 -1.02 11.10 17.38
N GLU A 201 -0.64 12.24 17.96
CA GLU A 201 0.46 13.08 17.46
C GLU A 201 1.79 12.31 17.45
N ASN A 202 2.12 11.64 18.55
CA ASN A 202 3.33 10.83 18.63
C ASN A 202 3.29 9.61 17.70
N LEU A 203 2.11 8.99 17.52
CA LEU A 203 1.94 7.88 16.58
C LEU A 203 2.20 8.31 15.13
N SER A 204 1.71 9.48 14.74
CA SER A 204 2.01 10.09 13.44
C SER A 204 3.52 10.30 13.24
N ALA A 205 4.20 10.82 14.24
CA ALA A 205 5.65 11.02 14.20
C ALA A 205 6.42 9.69 14.07
N VAL A 206 6.03 8.66 14.85
CA VAL A 206 6.65 7.32 14.80
C VAL A 206 6.45 6.64 13.46
N LEU A 207 5.23 6.68 12.91
CA LEU A 207 4.90 6.03 11.64
C LEU A 207 5.30 6.87 10.42
N GLN A 208 5.61 8.15 10.60
CA GLN A 208 5.87 9.12 9.53
C GLN A 208 4.69 9.20 8.53
N ILE A 209 3.48 9.16 9.06
CA ILE A 209 2.23 9.25 8.28
C ILE A 209 1.42 10.41 8.87
N PRO A 210 0.91 11.34 8.04
CA PRO A 210 0.11 12.47 8.51
C PRO A 210 -1.19 12.04 9.18
N LEU A 211 -1.69 12.88 10.07
CA LEU A 211 -2.96 12.68 10.75
C LEU A 211 -4.14 12.99 9.82
N GLU A 212 -5.24 12.26 10.02
CA GLU A 212 -6.54 12.69 9.55
C GLU A 212 -7.01 13.89 10.39
N PRO A 213 -7.19 15.08 9.79
CA PRO A 213 -7.51 16.26 10.57
C PRO A 213 -8.80 16.14 11.39
N ILE A 214 -9.82 15.52 10.81
CA ILE A 214 -11.10 15.27 11.49
C ILE A 214 -11.63 13.91 11.04
N ALA A 215 -11.62 12.98 11.96
CA ALA A 215 -12.22 11.65 11.80
C ALA A 215 -13.45 11.50 12.69
N THR A 216 -14.31 10.55 12.33
CA THR A 216 -15.32 10.00 13.24
C THR A 216 -14.79 8.69 13.83
N GLN A 217 -15.50 7.60 13.70
CA GLN A 217 -14.94 6.28 13.99
C GLN A 217 -13.92 5.85 12.93
N VAL A 218 -14.09 6.30 11.69
CA VAL A 218 -13.30 5.92 10.52
C VAL A 218 -12.66 7.14 9.86
N ILE A 219 -11.58 6.91 9.11
CA ILE A 219 -11.03 7.88 8.16
C ILE A 219 -11.99 7.99 6.96
N PRO A 220 -12.31 9.19 6.44
CA PRO A 220 -13.15 9.37 5.27
C PRO A 220 -12.67 8.58 4.05
N ARG A 221 -13.58 7.93 3.32
CA ARG A 221 -13.25 6.99 2.24
C ARG A 221 -13.02 7.64 0.86
N ASP A 222 -13.23 8.95 0.73
CA ASP A 222 -12.80 9.74 -0.43
C ASP A 222 -11.29 9.64 -0.67
N ARG A 223 -10.47 9.46 0.37
CA ARG A 223 -9.03 9.19 0.29
C ARG A 223 -8.74 7.90 -0.49
N ILE A 224 -9.48 6.83 -0.19
CA ILE A 224 -9.36 5.56 -0.92
C ILE A 224 -9.86 5.71 -2.36
N ALA A 225 -10.95 6.46 -2.57
CA ALA A 225 -11.46 6.75 -3.91
C ALA A 225 -10.43 7.51 -4.75
N LEU A 226 -9.71 8.47 -4.16
CA LEU A 226 -8.62 9.19 -4.81
C LEU A 226 -7.49 8.24 -5.23
N LEU A 227 -7.08 7.30 -4.36
CA LEU A 227 -6.08 6.29 -4.69
C LEU A 227 -6.53 5.44 -5.89
N ILE A 228 -7.75 4.89 -5.84
CA ILE A 228 -8.29 4.06 -6.93
C ILE A 228 -8.33 4.82 -8.26
N SER A 229 -8.68 6.10 -8.23
CA SER A 229 -8.66 6.96 -9.42
C SER A 229 -7.26 7.08 -10.03
N HIS A 230 -6.22 7.27 -9.19
CA HIS A 230 -4.83 7.30 -9.65
C HIS A 230 -4.35 5.96 -10.19
N LEU A 231 -4.70 4.85 -9.53
CA LEU A 231 -4.38 3.51 -10.01
C LEU A 231 -5.05 3.22 -11.36
N SER A 232 -6.29 3.68 -11.58
CA SER A 232 -6.98 3.56 -12.86
C SER A 232 -6.28 4.34 -13.98
N ILE A 233 -5.78 5.55 -13.68
CA ILE A 233 -4.99 6.34 -14.64
C ILE A 233 -3.68 5.61 -14.98
N ILE A 234 -2.97 5.08 -13.99
CA ILE A 234 -1.74 4.32 -14.19
C ILE A 234 -2.01 3.10 -15.06
N ALA A 235 -3.06 2.33 -14.75
CA ALA A 235 -3.46 1.17 -15.53
C ALA A 235 -3.72 1.52 -17.00
N GLY A 236 -4.46 2.60 -17.28
CA GLY A 236 -4.73 3.06 -18.65
C GLY A 236 -3.45 3.52 -19.38
N VAL A 237 -2.48 4.10 -18.69
CA VAL A 237 -1.17 4.46 -19.29
C VAL A 237 -0.37 3.21 -19.66
N ILE A 238 -0.34 2.20 -18.79
CA ILE A 238 0.36 0.93 -19.05
C ILE A 238 -0.36 0.14 -20.16
N GLU A 239 -1.68 0.07 -20.13
CA GLU A 239 -2.48 -0.56 -21.20
C GLU A 239 -2.18 0.07 -22.55
N ARG A 240 -2.19 1.40 -22.65
CA ARG A 240 -1.84 2.11 -23.89
C ARG A 240 -0.47 1.71 -24.41
N PHE A 241 0.52 1.57 -23.54
CA PHE A 241 1.87 1.13 -23.92
C PHE A 241 1.87 -0.32 -24.38
N ALA A 242 1.21 -1.23 -23.68
CA ALA A 242 1.10 -2.63 -24.06
C ALA A 242 0.38 -2.80 -25.42
N VAL A 243 -0.66 -2.03 -25.67
CA VAL A 243 -1.36 -2.01 -26.97
C VAL A 243 -0.46 -1.49 -28.08
N GLU A 244 0.37 -0.47 -27.84
CA GLU A 244 1.34 0.01 -28.82
C GLU A 244 2.37 -1.08 -29.17
N ILE A 245 2.90 -1.83 -28.19
CA ILE A 245 3.82 -2.96 -28.45
C ILE A 245 3.13 -3.99 -29.38
N ARG A 246 1.87 -4.34 -29.10
CA ARG A 246 1.12 -5.26 -29.97
C ARG A 246 0.97 -4.73 -31.39
N HIS A 247 0.77 -3.43 -31.57
CA HIS A 247 0.69 -2.82 -32.88
C HIS A 247 2.03 -2.83 -33.62
N LEU A 248 3.16 -2.71 -32.91
CA LEU A 248 4.50 -2.77 -33.48
C LEU A 248 4.90 -4.18 -33.98
N GLN A 249 4.19 -5.22 -33.55
CA GLN A 249 4.37 -6.61 -34.00
C GLN A 249 3.62 -6.96 -35.32
N ARG A 250 2.80 -6.05 -35.84
CA ARG A 250 2.09 -6.29 -37.07
C ARG A 250 3.04 -6.49 -38.24
N THR A 251 2.69 -7.35 -39.22
CA THR A 251 3.49 -7.70 -40.36
C THR A 251 3.98 -6.50 -41.16
N ASP A 252 3.17 -5.46 -41.29
CA ASP A 252 3.52 -4.20 -41.98
C ASP A 252 4.41 -3.26 -41.16
N CYS A 253 4.59 -3.50 -39.84
CA CYS A 253 5.44 -2.70 -38.96
C CYS A 253 6.80 -3.33 -38.71
N LEU A 254 6.83 -4.58 -38.27
CA LEU A 254 8.01 -5.42 -37.94
C LEU A 254 9.11 -4.72 -37.15
N LEU A 255 8.78 -3.70 -36.37
CA LEU A 255 9.71 -3.00 -35.47
C LEU A 255 10.02 -3.80 -34.22
N TYR A 256 9.16 -4.76 -33.91
CA TYR A 256 9.34 -5.72 -32.85
C TYR A 256 8.78 -7.07 -33.29
N THR A 257 9.59 -8.09 -33.28
CA THR A 257 9.18 -9.46 -33.57
C THR A 257 9.20 -10.28 -32.29
N SER A 258 8.08 -10.91 -31.92
CA SER A 258 8.08 -12.07 -31.04
C SER A 258 7.77 -13.29 -31.89
N ASP A 259 8.48 -14.35 -31.66
CA ASP A 259 8.15 -15.65 -32.23
C ASP A 259 6.94 -16.20 -31.47
N ALA A 260 5.74 -15.91 -31.97
CA ALA A 260 4.48 -16.35 -31.34
C ALA A 260 4.31 -17.88 -31.35
N ALA A 261 5.26 -18.62 -31.89
CA ALA A 261 5.30 -20.08 -31.86
C ALA A 261 5.98 -20.65 -30.59
N ASP A 262 6.70 -19.83 -29.83
CA ASP A 262 7.48 -20.25 -28.66
C ASP A 262 6.82 -19.87 -27.32
N GLU A 263 5.62 -19.28 -27.30
CA GLU A 263 4.77 -19.04 -26.15
C GLU A 263 3.58 -20.01 -26.12
#